data_1a800a76fc04996567dec80995544314
#
_entry.id   1a800a76fc04996567dec80995544314
#
_cell.length_a   1.000
_cell.length_b   1.000
_cell.length_c   1.000
_cell.angle_alpha   90.00
_cell.angle_beta   90.00
_cell.angle_gamma   90.00
#
_symmetry.space_group_name_H-M   'P 1'
#
loop_
_entity.id
_entity.type
_entity.pdbx_description
1 polymer ?
#
loop_
_entity_poly.entity_id
_entity_poly.type
_entity_poly.pdbx_seq_one_letter_code
_entity_poly.pdbx_strand_id
1 'polypeptide(L)'
;MKSSPLPHGDKGPVRTLVALNFEKVVNDESKDVFILFYAPWCGHCKSFEPTFEQMAEQFKKTQPNLIFAKFDATANDVPTAYKVEGFPTIYFVPSGSKLTPIKYEAARTKEAITSFLRQKAVVSFQGKEEL
;
A
#
# COMPACT_ATOMS: atom_id res chain seq x y z
N MET A 1 5.09 -6.53 21.04
CA MET A 1 5.01 -5.97 19.67
C MET A 1 5.01 -4.45 19.74
N LYS A 2 5.92 -3.82 19.01
CA LYS A 2 5.93 -2.36 18.92
C LYS A 2 4.90 -1.89 17.90
N SER A 3 4.02 -0.99 18.31
CA SER A 3 2.98 -0.45 17.45
C SER A 3 2.65 0.99 17.84
N SER A 4 2.39 1.82 16.82
CA SER A 4 1.73 3.11 17.05
C SER A 4 0.29 2.83 17.49
N PRO A 5 -0.38 3.80 18.11
CA PRO A 5 -1.80 3.64 18.44
C PRO A 5 -2.65 3.44 17.18
N LEU A 6 -3.77 2.75 17.34
CA LEU A 6 -4.72 2.62 16.25
C LEU A 6 -5.19 4.00 15.80
N PRO A 7 -5.24 4.26 14.48
CA PRO A 7 -5.65 5.57 13.98
C PRO A 7 -7.14 5.85 14.26
N HIS A 8 -7.45 7.11 14.55
CA HIS A 8 -8.82 7.57 14.71
C HIS A 8 -9.29 8.24 13.42
N GLY A 9 -10.50 7.88 12.97
CA GLY A 9 -11.11 8.56 11.85
C GLY A 9 -10.24 8.58 10.58
N ASP A 10 -9.66 7.44 10.25
CA ASP A 10 -8.76 7.28 9.11
C ASP A 10 -9.54 7.34 7.80
N LYS A 11 -9.89 8.55 7.37
CA LYS A 11 -10.80 8.80 6.25
C LYS A 11 -10.12 9.27 4.97
N GLY A 12 -8.82 9.47 5.01
CA GLY A 12 -8.08 9.88 3.84
C GLY A 12 -8.01 8.78 2.80
N PRO A 13 -7.55 9.10 1.59
CA PRO A 13 -7.40 8.10 0.53
C PRO A 13 -6.33 7.05 0.84
N VAL A 14 -5.33 7.41 1.66
CA VAL A 14 -4.29 6.46 2.09
C VAL A 14 -4.64 5.97 3.49
N ARG A 15 -4.78 4.65 3.65
CA ARG A 15 -5.03 4.05 4.95
C ARG A 15 -3.75 4.05 5.78
N THR A 16 -3.87 4.39 7.05
CA THR A 16 -2.73 4.32 7.97
C THR A 16 -2.67 2.94 8.59
N LEU A 17 -1.59 2.22 8.31
CA LEU A 17 -1.32 0.93 8.93
C LEU A 17 -0.42 1.12 10.14
N VAL A 18 -0.71 0.36 11.18
CA VAL A 18 0.14 0.21 12.36
C VAL A 18 0.29 -1.29 12.62
N ALA A 19 1.22 -1.69 13.49
CA ALA A 19 1.40 -3.13 13.72
C ALA A 19 0.11 -3.79 14.18
N LEU A 20 -0.70 -3.09 14.98
CA LEU A 20 -1.93 -3.65 15.55
C LEU A 20 -3.04 -3.89 14.52
N ASN A 21 -3.12 -3.11 13.43
CA ASN A 21 -4.19 -3.28 12.43
C ASN A 21 -3.71 -3.89 11.11
N PHE A 22 -2.44 -4.21 11.01
CA PHE A 22 -1.84 -4.64 9.74
C PHE A 22 -2.56 -5.85 9.14
N GLU A 23 -2.67 -6.93 9.90
CA GLU A 23 -3.27 -8.15 9.39
C GLU A 23 -4.73 -7.95 9.00
N LYS A 24 -5.48 -7.22 9.81
CA LYS A 24 -6.90 -6.98 9.56
C LYS A 24 -7.11 -6.26 8.23
N VAL A 25 -6.31 -5.25 7.94
CA VAL A 25 -6.46 -4.46 6.73
C VAL A 25 -5.86 -5.17 5.53
N VAL A 26 -4.63 -5.66 5.67
CA VAL A 26 -3.86 -6.18 4.53
C VAL A 26 -4.34 -7.57 4.11
N ASN A 27 -4.75 -8.40 5.05
CA ASN A 27 -5.17 -9.77 4.74
C ASN A 27 -6.65 -9.89 4.37
N ASP A 28 -7.32 -8.76 4.13
CA ASP A 28 -8.70 -8.74 3.64
C ASP A 28 -8.73 -9.26 2.20
N GLU A 29 -9.33 -10.43 2.01
CA GLU A 29 -9.38 -11.09 0.69
C GLU A 29 -10.28 -10.38 -0.31
N SER A 30 -11.10 -9.42 0.13
CA SER A 30 -11.90 -8.63 -0.77
C SER A 30 -11.15 -7.45 -1.37
N LYS A 31 -9.88 -7.27 -1.01
CA LYS A 31 -9.06 -6.13 -1.41
C LYS A 31 -7.70 -6.55 -1.96
N ASP A 32 -7.20 -5.78 -2.93
CA ASP A 32 -5.79 -5.73 -3.28
C ASP A 32 -5.20 -4.56 -2.50
N VAL A 33 -4.01 -4.71 -1.92
CA VAL A 33 -3.42 -3.67 -1.06
C VAL A 33 -2.04 -3.29 -1.55
N PHE A 34 -1.81 -1.99 -1.72
CA PHE A 34 -0.53 -1.42 -2.15
C PHE A 34 0.03 -0.63 -0.98
N ILE A 35 1.20 -1.06 -0.46
CA ILE A 35 1.72 -0.57 0.83
C ILE A 35 3.04 0.17 0.65
N LEU A 36 3.10 1.38 1.20
CA LEU A 36 4.33 2.16 1.32
C LEU A 36 4.89 2.02 2.74
N PHE A 37 6.03 1.34 2.85
CA PHE A 37 6.81 1.32 4.09
C PHE A 37 7.77 2.50 4.06
N TYR A 38 7.70 3.36 5.08
CA TYR A 38 8.44 4.62 5.07
C TYR A 38 9.06 4.90 6.44
N ALA A 39 9.90 5.92 6.47
CA ALA A 39 10.41 6.52 7.71
C ALA A 39 10.12 8.03 7.63
N PRO A 40 9.71 8.68 8.75
CA PRO A 40 9.37 10.10 8.72
C PRO A 40 10.50 11.03 8.27
N TRP A 41 11.75 10.63 8.50
CA TRP A 41 12.93 11.41 8.13
C TRP A 41 13.45 11.15 6.72
N CYS A 42 12.82 10.26 5.98
CA CYS A 42 13.31 9.82 4.68
C CYS A 42 12.94 10.83 3.57
N GLY A 43 13.96 11.43 2.96
CA GLY A 43 13.75 12.41 1.89
C GLY A 43 13.10 11.84 0.65
N HIS A 44 13.51 10.63 0.23
CA HIS A 44 12.91 9.97 -0.93
C HIS A 44 11.46 9.60 -0.69
N CYS A 45 11.11 9.24 0.56
CA CYS A 45 9.71 8.98 0.92
C CYS A 45 8.88 10.25 0.79
N LYS A 46 9.40 11.38 1.29
CA LYS A 46 8.71 12.67 1.22
C LYS A 46 8.50 13.11 -0.23
N SER A 47 9.49 12.87 -1.08
CA SER A 47 9.38 13.21 -2.51
C SER A 47 8.34 12.37 -3.23
N PHE A 48 8.16 11.13 -2.81
CA PHE A 48 7.19 10.21 -3.41
C PHE A 48 5.77 10.40 -2.87
N GLU A 49 5.62 10.90 -1.65
CA GLU A 49 4.31 11.03 -0.99
C GLU A 49 3.25 11.70 -1.86
N PRO A 50 3.52 12.86 -2.50
CA PRO A 50 2.48 13.49 -3.32
C PRO A 50 1.96 12.59 -4.43
N THR A 51 2.84 11.86 -5.10
CA THR A 51 2.45 10.92 -6.15
C THR A 51 1.59 9.80 -5.59
N PHE A 52 2.02 9.23 -4.47
CA PHE A 52 1.30 8.14 -3.81
C PHE A 52 -0.10 8.57 -3.40
N GLU A 53 -0.22 9.74 -2.77
CA GLU A 53 -1.52 10.27 -2.33
C GLU A 53 -2.44 10.63 -3.49
N GLN A 54 -1.91 11.21 -4.56
CA GLN A 54 -2.69 11.54 -5.74
C GLN A 54 -3.27 10.28 -6.39
N MET A 55 -2.46 9.23 -6.48
CA MET A 55 -2.93 7.94 -7.02
C MET A 55 -3.98 7.32 -6.13
N ALA A 56 -3.76 7.34 -4.81
CA ALA A 56 -4.71 6.82 -3.85
C ALA A 56 -6.06 7.53 -3.97
N GLU A 57 -6.04 8.86 -4.11
CA GLU A 57 -7.25 9.66 -4.25
C GLU A 57 -7.99 9.32 -5.55
N GLN A 58 -7.26 9.20 -6.65
CA GLN A 58 -7.82 8.84 -7.94
C GLN A 58 -8.46 7.46 -7.90
N PHE A 59 -7.75 6.46 -7.38
CA PHE A 59 -8.22 5.09 -7.37
C PHE A 59 -9.29 4.83 -6.32
N LYS A 60 -9.37 5.64 -5.27
CA LYS A 60 -10.46 5.53 -4.31
C LYS A 60 -11.82 5.69 -5.00
N LYS A 61 -11.87 6.54 -6.01
CA LYS A 61 -13.11 6.80 -6.76
C LYS A 61 -13.43 5.72 -7.78
N THR A 62 -12.42 5.12 -8.40
CA THR A 62 -12.60 4.22 -9.53
C THR A 62 -12.33 2.76 -9.21
N GLN A 63 -11.57 2.48 -8.14
CA GLN A 63 -11.16 1.13 -7.78
C GLN A 63 -11.41 0.89 -6.29
N PRO A 64 -12.67 0.68 -5.87
CA PRO A 64 -12.99 0.55 -4.45
C PRO A 64 -12.37 -0.67 -3.77
N ASN A 65 -11.93 -1.65 -4.54
CA ASN A 65 -11.29 -2.85 -4.00
C ASN A 65 -9.78 -2.76 -3.99
N LEU A 66 -9.22 -1.59 -4.30
CA LEU A 66 -7.79 -1.32 -4.22
C LEU A 66 -7.53 -0.37 -3.05
N ILE A 67 -6.69 -0.81 -2.12
CA ILE A 67 -6.34 -0.03 -0.95
C ILE A 67 -4.90 0.47 -1.08
N PHE A 68 -4.70 1.78 -0.94
CA PHE A 68 -3.39 2.38 -0.77
C PHE A 68 -3.18 2.59 0.73
N ALA A 69 -2.05 2.13 1.24
CA ALA A 69 -1.77 2.18 2.67
C ALA A 69 -0.32 2.56 2.93
N LYS A 70 -0.05 3.14 4.09
CA LYS A 70 1.29 3.50 4.51
C LYS A 70 1.58 2.96 5.90
N PHE A 71 2.85 2.64 6.15
CA PHE A 71 3.29 2.00 7.38
C PHE A 71 4.62 2.63 7.80
N ASP A 72 4.64 3.28 8.97
CA ASP A 72 5.86 3.85 9.52
C ASP A 72 6.69 2.73 10.16
N ALA A 73 7.73 2.30 9.46
CA ALA A 73 8.55 1.18 9.90
C ALA A 73 9.49 1.53 11.05
N THR A 74 9.56 2.81 11.45
CA THR A 74 10.36 3.21 12.63
C THR A 74 9.55 3.13 13.92
N ALA A 75 8.23 3.20 13.83
CA ALA A 75 7.32 3.21 14.98
C ALA A 75 6.55 1.92 15.16
N ASN A 76 6.67 0.99 14.21
CA ASN A 76 5.89 -0.24 14.20
C ASN A 76 6.77 -1.42 13.81
N ASP A 77 6.56 -2.57 14.44
CA ASP A 77 7.25 -3.80 14.05
C ASP A 77 6.75 -4.26 12.69
N VAL A 78 7.68 -4.43 11.75
CA VAL A 78 7.36 -4.90 10.40
C VAL A 78 7.03 -6.39 10.46
N PRO A 79 5.91 -6.82 9.87
CA PRO A 79 5.59 -8.26 9.82
C PRO A 79 6.65 -9.05 9.07
N THR A 80 6.88 -10.28 9.50
CA THR A 80 8.01 -11.10 9.02
C THR A 80 7.95 -11.44 7.54
N ALA A 81 6.77 -11.41 6.93
CA ALA A 81 6.66 -11.67 5.50
C ALA A 81 7.22 -10.55 4.61
N TYR A 82 7.55 -9.40 5.21
CA TYR A 82 8.00 -8.22 4.48
C TYR A 82 9.46 -7.92 4.79
N LYS A 83 10.27 -7.88 3.76
CA LYS A 83 11.67 -7.52 3.89
C LYS A 83 11.82 -6.03 3.61
N VAL A 84 12.15 -5.27 4.65
CA VAL A 84 12.29 -3.82 4.57
C VAL A 84 13.70 -3.45 4.99
N GLU A 85 14.57 -3.17 4.02
CA GLU A 85 15.98 -2.88 4.26
C GLU A 85 16.32 -1.41 4.05
N GLY A 86 15.44 -0.65 3.46
CA GLY A 86 15.62 0.77 3.21
C GLY A 86 14.30 1.40 2.89
N PHE A 87 14.31 2.72 2.65
CA PHE A 87 13.08 3.47 2.43
C PHE A 87 13.19 4.35 1.19
N PRO A 88 12.09 4.48 0.45
CA PRO A 88 10.82 3.75 0.61
C PRO A 88 10.94 2.30 0.14
N THR A 89 10.17 1.42 0.78
CA THR A 89 9.98 0.05 0.32
C THR A 89 8.49 -0.13 0.05
N ILE A 90 8.15 -0.68 -1.09
CA ILE A 90 6.76 -0.77 -1.55
C ILE A 90 6.43 -2.22 -1.85
N TYR A 91 5.27 -2.68 -1.37
CA TYR A 91 4.78 -4.03 -1.63
C TYR A 91 3.34 -4.00 -2.14
N PHE A 92 3.03 -4.96 -2.99
CA PHE A 92 1.65 -5.22 -3.42
C PHE A 92 1.20 -6.56 -2.88
N VAL A 93 0.01 -6.58 -2.28
CA VAL A 93 -0.54 -7.77 -1.62
C VAL A 93 -1.89 -8.09 -2.27
N PRO A 94 -1.88 -8.90 -3.34
CA PRO A 94 -3.12 -9.17 -4.06
C PRO A 94 -4.04 -10.12 -3.30
N SER A 95 -5.33 -9.99 -3.55
CA SER A 95 -6.33 -10.94 -3.08
C SER A 95 -5.92 -12.35 -3.51
N GLY A 96 -6.12 -13.32 -2.64
CA GLY A 96 -5.79 -14.71 -2.92
C GLY A 96 -4.33 -15.08 -2.72
N SER A 97 -3.45 -14.10 -2.51
CA SER A 97 -2.00 -14.35 -2.35
C SER A 97 -1.44 -13.52 -1.21
N LYS A 98 -2.16 -13.44 -0.10
CA LYS A 98 -1.77 -12.58 1.04
C LYS A 98 -0.48 -13.02 1.73
N LEU A 99 -0.10 -14.28 1.57
CA LEU A 99 1.13 -14.80 2.18
C LEU A 99 2.37 -14.61 1.29
N THR A 100 2.17 -14.13 0.08
CA THR A 100 3.27 -13.92 -0.88
C THR A 100 3.22 -12.50 -1.45
N PRO A 101 3.49 -11.49 -0.61
CA PRO A 101 3.51 -10.10 -1.09
C PRO A 101 4.57 -9.90 -2.18
N ILE A 102 4.28 -9.02 -3.11
CA ILE A 102 5.13 -8.74 -4.27
C ILE A 102 5.85 -7.42 -4.05
N LYS A 103 7.17 -7.44 -3.99
CA LYS A 103 7.94 -6.21 -3.84
C LYS A 103 7.90 -5.43 -5.15
N TYR A 104 7.56 -4.14 -5.06
CA TYR A 104 7.56 -3.26 -6.21
C TYR A 104 8.93 -2.62 -6.37
N GLU A 105 9.59 -2.88 -7.48
CA GLU A 105 10.97 -2.41 -7.71
C GLU A 105 11.13 -1.59 -8.99
N ALA A 106 10.03 -1.24 -9.63
CA ALA A 106 10.06 -0.42 -10.84
C ALA A 106 10.05 1.08 -10.49
N ALA A 107 9.91 1.93 -11.48
CA ALA A 107 9.92 3.38 -11.29
C ALA A 107 8.75 3.85 -10.42
N ARG A 108 9.01 4.85 -9.58
CA ARG A 108 7.99 5.42 -8.70
C ARG A 108 7.24 6.55 -9.40
N THR A 109 6.66 6.23 -10.54
CA THR A 109 5.87 7.14 -11.35
C THR A 109 4.44 6.64 -11.46
N LYS A 110 3.50 7.54 -11.72
CA LYS A 110 2.08 7.16 -11.89
C LYS A 110 1.92 6.12 -12.99
N GLU A 111 2.61 6.31 -14.10
CA GLU A 111 2.51 5.42 -15.26
C GLU A 111 3.00 4.01 -14.94
N ALA A 112 4.18 3.91 -14.36
CA ALA A 112 4.76 2.60 -14.05
C ALA A 112 3.94 1.87 -12.98
N ILE A 113 3.52 2.58 -11.95
CA ILE A 113 2.72 2.00 -10.87
C ILE A 113 1.36 1.55 -11.39
N THR A 114 0.69 2.38 -12.19
CA THR A 114 -0.61 2.02 -12.75
C THR A 114 -0.51 0.76 -13.61
N SER A 115 0.52 0.69 -14.46
CA SER A 115 0.74 -0.49 -15.30
C SER A 115 0.95 -1.75 -14.46
N PHE A 116 1.76 -1.63 -13.41
CA PHE A 116 2.01 -2.74 -12.49
C PHE A 116 0.72 -3.19 -11.80
N LEU A 117 -0.05 -2.23 -11.26
CA LEU A 117 -1.29 -2.55 -10.56
C LEU A 117 -2.29 -3.25 -11.48
N ARG A 118 -2.47 -2.76 -12.70
CA ARG A 118 -3.36 -3.40 -13.66
C ARG A 118 -2.93 -4.82 -13.98
N GLN A 119 -1.65 -5.06 -14.06
CA GLN A 119 -1.11 -6.38 -14.38
C GLN A 119 -1.28 -7.36 -13.22
N LYS A 120 -1.10 -6.90 -11.98
CA LYS A 120 -1.04 -7.78 -10.81
C LYS A 120 -2.34 -7.84 -10.00
N ALA A 121 -3.28 -6.95 -10.25
CA ALA A 121 -4.53 -6.89 -9.50
C ALA A 121 -5.37 -8.14 -9.68
N VAL A 122 -6.12 -8.50 -8.63
CA VAL A 122 -7.01 -9.66 -8.64
C VAL A 122 -8.46 -9.22 -8.53
N VAL A 123 -8.76 -8.31 -7.58
CA VAL A 123 -10.15 -7.84 -7.35
C VAL A 123 -10.35 -6.38 -7.74
N SER A 124 -9.30 -5.71 -8.21
CA SER A 124 -9.38 -4.36 -8.74
C SER A 124 -9.02 -4.37 -10.22
N PHE A 125 -9.34 -3.29 -10.93
CA PHE A 125 -9.11 -3.16 -12.38
C PHE A 125 -9.77 -4.29 -13.18
N GLN A 126 -10.97 -4.68 -12.76
CA GLN A 126 -11.68 -5.77 -13.45
C GLN A 126 -12.79 -5.20 -14.32
N GLY A 127 -13.02 -5.86 -15.44
CA GLY A 127 -14.17 -5.59 -16.27
C GLY A 127 -14.07 -4.31 -17.07
N LYS A 128 -15.11 -3.50 -16.96
CA LYS A 128 -15.38 -2.42 -17.91
C LYS A 128 -14.48 -1.21 -17.78
N GLU A 129 -13.86 -0.99 -16.64
CA GLU A 129 -13.00 0.17 -16.45
C GLU A 129 -11.72 0.10 -17.29
N GLU A 130 -11.45 -1.03 -17.90
CA GLU A 130 -10.30 -1.20 -18.77
C GLU A 130 -10.60 -0.83 -20.21
N LEU A 131 -11.85 -0.57 -20.52
CA LEU A 131 -12.26 -0.15 -21.84
C LEU A 131 -12.10 1.37 -22.02
#